data_8db9d21b03c594fbd397407570eba0ad
#
_entry.id   8db9d21b03c594fbd397407570eba0ad
#
_cell.length_a   1.000
_cell.length_b   1.000
_cell.length_c   1.000
_cell.angle_alpha   90.00
_cell.angle_beta   90.00
_cell.angle_gamma   90.00
#
_symmetry.space_group_name_H-M   'P 1'
#
loop_
_entity.id
_entity.type
_entity.pdbx_description
1 polymer ?
#
loop_
_entity_poly.entity_id
_entity_poly.type
_entity_poly.pdbx_seq_one_letter_code
_entity_poly.pdbx_strand_id
1 'polypeptide(L)'
;MSHRLSEEERQRILLTCNQPEFAALPPGQIVPILADRGLFIGSERSFYRVLHAHSQVHRRGRARPPQQPRPVPRLEARRPNEVWNWDITYMPTSVRGVWLYLYLVIDVWSRKVVAWDVADREVAQIAADLVGRACLRERIRKSRRQPLILHADNGNAMRAATLESRLEELGVRRSFSRSRVSNDNPYSESPFHTV
;
A
#
# COMPACT_ATOMS: atom_id res chain seq x y z
N MET A 1 28.98 -30.77 -27.46
CA MET A 1 27.82 -30.48 -28.34
C MET A 1 26.97 -29.42 -27.70
N SER A 2 26.72 -28.35 -28.42
CA SER A 2 25.92 -27.20 -27.88
C SER A 2 24.45 -27.62 -27.84
N HIS A 3 23.87 -27.75 -26.65
CA HIS A 3 22.43 -27.97 -26.43
C HIS A 3 21.58 -26.68 -26.70
N ARG A 4 21.88 -26.02 -27.81
CA ARG A 4 21.15 -24.83 -28.19
C ARG A 4 19.90 -25.26 -28.96
N LEU A 5 18.72 -24.78 -28.50
CA LEU A 5 17.46 -25.01 -29.22
C LEU A 5 17.57 -24.57 -30.68
N SER A 6 17.11 -25.40 -31.62
CA SER A 6 16.96 -25.05 -33.02
C SER A 6 15.89 -23.95 -33.18
N GLU A 7 15.86 -23.29 -34.34
CA GLU A 7 14.83 -22.27 -34.61
C GLU A 7 13.42 -22.89 -34.67
N GLU A 8 13.31 -24.10 -35.20
CA GLU A 8 12.05 -24.84 -35.23
C GLU A 8 11.53 -25.18 -33.83
N GLU A 9 12.42 -25.57 -32.90
CA GLU A 9 12.04 -25.82 -31.49
C GLU A 9 11.59 -24.56 -30.81
N ARG A 10 12.24 -23.44 -31.07
CA ARG A 10 11.82 -22.12 -30.53
C ARG A 10 10.44 -21.71 -31.05
N GLN A 11 10.22 -21.85 -32.34
CA GLN A 11 8.92 -21.56 -32.95
C GLN A 11 7.81 -22.45 -32.40
N ARG A 12 8.11 -23.73 -32.19
CA ARG A 12 7.18 -24.68 -31.60
C ARG A 12 6.79 -24.28 -30.17
N ILE A 13 7.75 -23.82 -29.35
CA ILE A 13 7.48 -23.29 -28.00
C ILE A 13 6.56 -22.07 -28.10
N LEU A 14 6.83 -21.12 -28.99
CA LEU A 14 6.02 -19.90 -29.15
C LEU A 14 4.60 -20.21 -29.58
N LEU A 15 4.44 -21.07 -30.58
CA LEU A 15 3.12 -21.48 -31.08
C LEU A 15 2.31 -22.17 -29.98
N THR A 16 2.96 -23.07 -29.24
CA THR A 16 2.31 -23.76 -28.11
C THR A 16 1.85 -22.76 -27.04
N CYS A 17 2.76 -21.86 -26.62
CA CYS A 17 2.43 -20.88 -25.60
C CYS A 17 1.33 -19.88 -25.99
N ASN A 18 1.15 -19.63 -27.29
CA ASN A 18 0.15 -18.70 -27.81
C ASN A 18 -1.19 -19.36 -28.17
N GLN A 19 -1.34 -20.66 -28.00
CA GLN A 19 -2.64 -21.32 -28.12
C GLN A 19 -3.63 -20.74 -27.09
N PRO A 20 -4.92 -20.62 -27.42
CA PRO A 20 -5.92 -20.06 -26.51
C PRO A 20 -5.91 -20.72 -25.11
N GLU A 21 -5.68 -22.03 -25.07
CA GLU A 21 -5.58 -22.82 -23.84
C GLU A 21 -4.40 -22.39 -22.94
N PHE A 22 -3.27 -22.02 -23.53
CA PHE A 22 -2.03 -21.74 -22.82
C PHE A 22 -1.68 -20.23 -22.75
N ALA A 23 -2.37 -19.40 -23.48
CA ALA A 23 -2.03 -17.98 -23.61
C ALA A 23 -2.01 -17.22 -22.27
N ALA A 24 -2.83 -17.62 -21.32
CA ALA A 24 -2.89 -17.03 -19.98
C ALA A 24 -2.02 -17.75 -18.95
N LEU A 25 -1.41 -18.89 -19.27
CA LEU A 25 -0.67 -19.71 -18.32
C LEU A 25 0.84 -19.41 -18.36
N PRO A 26 1.53 -19.42 -17.20
CA PRO A 26 2.98 -19.34 -17.17
C PRO A 26 3.62 -20.67 -17.58
N PRO A 27 4.87 -20.68 -18.09
CA PRO A 27 5.60 -21.90 -18.46
C PRO A 27 5.60 -22.99 -17.40
N GLY A 28 5.70 -22.63 -16.11
CA GLY A 28 5.65 -23.58 -15.00
C GLY A 28 4.34 -24.36 -14.88
N GLN A 29 3.26 -23.91 -15.52
CA GLN A 29 1.99 -24.64 -15.64
C GLN A 29 1.86 -25.35 -17.00
N ILE A 30 2.34 -24.72 -18.05
CA ILE A 30 2.26 -25.29 -19.42
C ILE A 30 3.08 -26.57 -19.53
N VAL A 31 4.33 -26.57 -19.06
CA VAL A 31 5.23 -27.71 -19.20
C VAL A 31 4.71 -28.98 -18.52
N PRO A 32 4.22 -28.95 -17.28
CA PRO A 32 3.56 -30.12 -16.66
C PRO A 32 2.34 -30.62 -17.46
N ILE A 33 1.47 -29.72 -17.91
CA ILE A 33 0.28 -30.10 -18.69
C ILE A 33 0.68 -30.81 -20.00
N LEU A 34 1.73 -30.32 -20.66
CA LEU A 34 2.25 -30.98 -21.87
C LEU A 34 2.85 -32.35 -21.55
N ALA A 35 3.57 -32.46 -20.42
CA ALA A 35 4.14 -33.71 -19.96
C ALA A 35 3.09 -34.78 -19.67
N ASP A 36 1.98 -34.38 -19.01
CA ASP A 36 0.84 -35.24 -18.74
C ASP A 36 0.15 -35.75 -20.03
N ARG A 37 0.25 -34.98 -21.12
CA ARG A 37 -0.22 -35.37 -22.47
C ARG A 37 0.83 -36.17 -23.27
N GLY A 38 1.96 -36.53 -22.66
CA GLY A 38 3.04 -37.23 -23.31
C GLY A 38 3.86 -36.39 -24.32
N LEU A 39 3.74 -35.05 -24.25
CA LEU A 39 4.44 -34.13 -25.15
C LEU A 39 5.59 -33.44 -24.41
N PHE A 40 6.83 -33.73 -24.82
CA PHE A 40 7.98 -33.00 -24.34
C PHE A 40 8.56 -32.12 -25.46
N ILE A 41 8.44 -30.78 -25.29
CA ILE A 41 8.96 -29.81 -26.24
C ILE A 41 10.25 -29.17 -25.70
N GLY A 42 10.38 -29.03 -24.38
CA GLY A 42 11.55 -28.48 -23.75
C GLY A 42 11.36 -28.28 -22.26
N SER A 43 12.44 -27.92 -21.56
CA SER A 43 12.37 -27.61 -20.13
C SER A 43 11.65 -26.26 -19.87
N GLU A 44 11.11 -26.09 -18.66
CA GLU A 44 10.50 -24.83 -18.21
C GLU A 44 11.42 -23.64 -18.44
N ARG A 45 12.72 -23.78 -18.13
CA ARG A 45 13.74 -22.75 -18.35
C ARG A 45 13.88 -22.38 -19.84
N SER A 46 13.72 -23.35 -20.74
CA SER A 46 13.75 -23.12 -22.18
C SER A 46 12.55 -22.29 -22.64
N PHE A 47 11.36 -22.62 -22.12
CA PHE A 47 10.14 -21.85 -22.38
C PHE A 47 10.29 -20.41 -21.92
N TYR A 48 10.75 -20.17 -20.69
CA TYR A 48 10.98 -18.80 -20.19
C TYR A 48 11.98 -18.03 -21.05
N ARG A 49 13.07 -18.66 -21.45
CA ARG A 49 14.11 -18.02 -22.28
C ARG A 49 13.57 -17.60 -23.65
N VAL A 50 12.79 -18.48 -24.30
CA VAL A 50 12.17 -18.18 -25.60
C VAL A 50 11.14 -17.06 -25.46
N LEU A 51 10.24 -17.13 -24.48
CA LEU A 51 9.24 -16.09 -24.24
C LEU A 51 9.88 -14.74 -23.88
N HIS A 52 10.98 -14.75 -23.11
CA HIS A 52 11.71 -13.53 -22.78
C HIS A 52 12.32 -12.88 -24.04
N ALA A 53 12.93 -13.68 -24.91
CA ALA A 53 13.50 -13.17 -26.17
C ALA A 53 12.44 -12.52 -27.07
N HIS A 54 11.17 -12.92 -26.97
CA HIS A 54 10.05 -12.38 -27.72
C HIS A 54 9.17 -11.39 -26.90
N SER A 55 9.65 -10.93 -25.75
CA SER A 55 8.91 -10.00 -24.86
C SER A 55 7.50 -10.50 -24.45
N GLN A 56 7.31 -11.82 -24.39
CA GLN A 56 6.03 -12.46 -24.08
C GLN A 56 5.95 -13.05 -22.66
N VAL A 57 6.93 -12.82 -21.81
CA VAL A 57 6.92 -13.27 -20.41
C VAL A 57 5.94 -12.46 -19.57
N HIS A 58 5.82 -11.15 -19.89
CA HIS A 58 4.94 -10.26 -19.15
C HIS A 58 3.47 -10.52 -19.48
N ARG A 59 2.64 -10.59 -18.44
CA ARG A 59 1.18 -10.77 -18.50
C ARG A 59 0.67 -12.20 -18.68
N ARG A 60 1.52 -13.22 -18.57
CA ARG A 60 1.06 -14.60 -18.47
C ARG A 60 0.75 -14.94 -17.02
N GLY A 61 -0.35 -15.62 -16.78
CA GLY A 61 -0.86 -15.93 -15.46
C GLY A 61 -1.72 -14.79 -14.88
N ARG A 62 -1.97 -14.84 -13.57
CA ARG A 62 -2.78 -13.83 -12.85
C ARG A 62 -2.06 -12.50 -12.58
N ALA A 63 -0.98 -12.21 -13.27
CA ALA A 63 -0.30 -10.94 -13.15
C ALA A 63 -1.21 -9.82 -13.65
N ARG A 64 -1.75 -9.03 -12.73
CA ARG A 64 -2.44 -7.78 -13.10
C ARG A 64 -1.46 -6.89 -13.85
N PRO A 65 -1.90 -6.20 -14.92
CA PRO A 65 -1.07 -5.18 -15.56
C PRO A 65 -0.56 -4.22 -14.48
N PRO A 66 0.68 -3.69 -14.61
CA PRO A 66 1.20 -2.71 -13.68
C PRO A 66 0.15 -1.60 -13.52
N GLN A 67 -0.32 -1.37 -12.31
CA GLN A 67 -1.18 -0.22 -12.05
C GLN A 67 -0.36 1.02 -12.38
N GLN A 68 -0.95 1.93 -13.15
CA GLN A 68 -0.33 3.24 -13.36
C GLN A 68 -0.01 3.85 -11.99
N PRO A 69 1.21 4.38 -11.81
CA PRO A 69 1.57 5.03 -10.56
C PRO A 69 0.53 6.11 -10.25
N ARG A 70 -0.20 5.95 -9.16
CA ARG A 70 -1.08 7.02 -8.70
C ARG A 70 -0.23 8.23 -8.38
N PRO A 71 -0.65 9.45 -8.78
CA PRO A 71 0.09 10.66 -8.46
C PRO A 71 0.28 10.76 -6.93
N VAL A 72 1.48 11.17 -6.52
CA VAL A 72 1.79 11.41 -5.10
C VAL A 72 0.84 12.49 -4.59
N PRO A 73 0.07 12.27 -3.52
CA PRO A 73 -0.70 13.35 -2.93
C PRO A 73 0.29 14.38 -2.37
N ARG A 74 0.43 15.51 -3.04
CA ARG A 74 1.21 16.65 -2.53
C ARG A 74 0.31 17.41 -1.56
N LEU A 75 0.50 17.14 -0.28
CA LEU A 75 -0.16 17.92 0.78
C LEU A 75 0.82 19.00 1.24
N GLU A 76 0.49 20.23 0.90
CA GLU A 76 1.22 21.43 1.33
C GLU A 76 0.40 22.15 2.39
N ALA A 77 0.95 22.33 3.59
CA ALA A 77 0.39 23.21 4.59
C ALA A 77 1.11 24.57 4.55
N ARG A 78 0.38 25.66 4.46
CA ARG A 78 0.91 27.03 4.41
C ARG A 78 0.70 27.81 5.71
N ARG A 79 -0.08 27.27 6.62
CA ARG A 79 -0.39 27.81 7.94
C ARG A 79 -0.86 26.71 8.89
N PRO A 80 -0.90 26.97 10.21
CA PRO A 80 -1.36 26.00 11.18
C PRO A 80 -2.78 25.49 10.90
N ASN A 81 -3.02 24.25 11.24
CA ASN A 81 -4.34 23.63 11.15
C ASN A 81 -4.93 23.53 9.73
N GLU A 82 -4.11 23.44 8.70
CA GLU A 82 -4.52 23.08 7.34
C GLU A 82 -4.38 21.58 7.09
N VAL A 83 -3.27 20.99 7.52
CA VAL A 83 -3.00 19.58 7.38
C VAL A 83 -2.48 19.05 8.70
N TRP A 84 -3.15 18.06 9.24
CA TRP A 84 -2.64 17.25 10.34
C TRP A 84 -2.18 15.90 9.80
N ASN A 85 -1.09 15.42 10.33
CA ASN A 85 -0.61 14.07 10.09
C ASN A 85 -0.90 13.21 11.30
N TRP A 86 -1.44 12.01 11.06
CA TRP A 86 -1.73 11.06 12.10
C TRP A 86 -0.98 9.76 11.88
N ASP A 87 -0.47 9.22 12.97
CA ASP A 87 0.19 7.94 13.00
C ASP A 87 -0.04 7.20 14.32
N ILE A 88 0.07 5.87 14.27
CA ILE A 88 0.01 5.00 15.44
C ILE A 88 1.32 4.21 15.49
N THR A 89 2.08 4.37 16.56
CA THR A 89 3.32 3.62 16.75
C THR A 89 3.21 2.65 17.93
N TYR A 90 3.99 1.58 17.87
CA TYR A 90 4.04 0.55 18.89
C TYR A 90 5.14 0.87 19.90
N MET A 91 4.79 0.93 21.17
CA MET A 91 5.74 1.10 22.27
C MET A 91 5.88 -0.21 23.03
N PRO A 92 7.11 -0.77 23.16
CA PRO A 92 7.32 -1.94 23.99
C PRO A 92 7.12 -1.58 25.47
N THR A 93 6.58 -2.53 26.24
CA THR A 93 6.52 -2.41 27.69
C THR A 93 7.64 -3.21 28.35
N SER A 94 7.81 -3.08 29.67
CA SER A 94 8.73 -3.93 30.46
C SER A 94 8.32 -5.41 30.45
N VAL A 95 7.09 -5.73 30.09
CA VAL A 95 6.58 -7.10 29.99
C VAL A 95 6.73 -7.60 28.56
N ARG A 96 7.50 -8.68 28.38
CA ARG A 96 7.73 -9.26 27.06
C ARG A 96 6.43 -9.69 26.38
N GLY A 97 6.20 -9.22 25.16
CA GLY A 97 5.02 -9.52 24.36
C GLY A 97 3.82 -8.59 24.62
N VAL A 98 3.94 -7.64 25.55
CA VAL A 98 2.92 -6.62 25.79
C VAL A 98 3.36 -5.31 25.13
N TRP A 99 2.49 -4.75 24.31
CA TRP A 99 2.71 -3.52 23.56
C TRP A 99 1.65 -2.50 23.88
N LEU A 100 2.05 -1.22 23.90
CA LEU A 100 1.15 -0.09 23.94
C LEU A 100 1.14 0.59 22.58
N TYR A 101 0.04 1.25 22.28
CA TYR A 101 -0.20 1.96 21.03
C TYR A 101 -0.22 3.46 21.32
N LEU A 102 0.78 4.17 20.81
CA LEU A 102 0.81 5.63 20.88
C LEU A 102 0.12 6.19 19.62
N TYR A 103 -1.00 6.83 19.83
CA TYR A 103 -1.71 7.62 18.83
C TYR A 103 -1.15 9.02 18.83
N LEU A 104 -0.71 9.52 17.70
CA LEU A 104 -0.07 10.83 17.59
C LEU A 104 -0.66 11.60 16.42
N VAL A 105 -1.06 12.86 16.67
CA VAL A 105 -1.53 13.80 15.66
C VAL A 105 -0.64 15.04 15.70
N ILE A 106 -0.04 15.37 14.56
CA ILE A 106 0.92 16.47 14.41
C ILE A 106 0.41 17.44 13.35
N ASP A 107 0.46 18.73 13.63
CA ASP A 107 0.25 19.76 12.63
C ASP A 107 1.48 19.85 11.70
N VAL A 108 1.24 19.66 10.41
CA VAL A 108 2.33 19.55 9.41
C VAL A 108 3.13 20.84 9.29
N TRP A 109 2.48 22.00 9.42
CA TRP A 109 3.12 23.29 9.28
C TRP A 109 3.94 23.69 10.52
N SER A 110 3.33 23.65 11.69
CA SER A 110 3.95 24.10 12.94
C SER A 110 4.79 23.02 13.63
N ARG A 111 4.67 21.76 13.24
CA ARG A 111 5.24 20.57 13.90
C ARG A 111 4.74 20.35 15.32
N LYS A 112 3.69 21.07 15.72
CA LYS A 112 3.07 20.94 17.04
C LYS A 112 2.35 19.59 17.13
N VAL A 113 2.57 18.87 18.21
CA VAL A 113 1.70 17.76 18.60
C VAL A 113 0.37 18.32 19.05
N VAL A 114 -0.65 18.17 18.22
CA VAL A 114 -2.00 18.68 18.50
C VAL A 114 -2.82 17.73 19.35
N ALA A 115 -2.55 16.43 19.29
CA ALA A 115 -3.14 15.44 20.16
C ALA A 115 -2.28 14.18 20.25
N TRP A 116 -2.36 13.50 21.39
CA TRP A 116 -1.79 12.17 21.60
C TRP A 116 -2.62 11.41 22.61
N ASP A 117 -2.53 10.08 22.53
CA ASP A 117 -3.14 9.13 23.48
C ASP A 117 -2.35 7.84 23.50
N VAL A 118 -2.43 7.09 24.59
CA VAL A 118 -1.78 5.78 24.73
C VAL A 118 -2.84 4.78 25.12
N ALA A 119 -2.90 3.66 24.41
CA ALA A 119 -3.87 2.59 24.64
C ALA A 119 -3.22 1.21 24.60
N ASP A 120 -3.91 0.22 25.13
CA ASP A 120 -3.52 -1.19 25.10
C ASP A 120 -3.89 -1.91 23.79
N ARG A 121 -4.61 -1.22 22.91
CA ARG A 121 -5.11 -1.77 21.64
C ARG A 121 -5.30 -0.69 20.59
N GLU A 122 -5.27 -1.10 19.33
CA GLU A 122 -5.60 -0.25 18.19
C GLU A 122 -7.11 -0.31 17.91
N VAL A 123 -7.84 0.78 18.25
CA VAL A 123 -9.29 0.87 18.10
C VAL A 123 -9.69 2.19 17.45
N ALA A 124 -10.56 2.12 16.46
CA ALA A 124 -11.05 3.30 15.72
C ALA A 124 -11.79 4.30 16.60
N GLN A 125 -12.45 3.85 17.68
CA GLN A 125 -13.14 4.74 18.62
C GLN A 125 -12.16 5.66 19.34
N ILE A 126 -11.02 5.15 19.81
CA ILE A 126 -9.97 5.95 20.46
C ILE A 126 -9.48 7.03 19.50
N ALA A 127 -9.27 6.66 18.25
CA ALA A 127 -8.87 7.58 17.19
C ALA A 127 -9.93 8.67 16.95
N ALA A 128 -11.19 8.32 16.86
CA ALA A 128 -12.30 9.26 16.65
C ALA A 128 -12.42 10.26 17.80
N ASP A 129 -12.29 9.79 19.04
CA ASP A 129 -12.34 10.62 20.25
C ASP A 129 -11.12 11.54 20.35
N LEU A 130 -9.94 11.03 20.00
CA LEU A 130 -8.70 11.81 19.99
C LEU A 130 -8.78 12.97 19.00
N VAL A 131 -9.20 12.72 17.76
CA VAL A 131 -9.37 13.75 16.73
C VAL A 131 -10.46 14.74 17.14
N GLY A 132 -11.56 14.27 17.73
CA GLY A 132 -12.62 15.13 18.27
C GLY A 132 -12.08 16.10 19.32
N ARG A 133 -11.33 15.60 20.31
CA ARG A 133 -10.68 16.43 21.34
C ARG A 133 -9.68 17.41 20.76
N ALA A 134 -8.88 16.98 19.76
CA ALA A 134 -7.95 17.83 19.05
C ALA A 134 -8.66 19.00 18.34
N CYS A 135 -9.74 18.72 17.61
CA CYS A 135 -10.52 19.72 16.91
C CYS A 135 -11.12 20.76 17.88
N LEU A 136 -11.62 20.34 19.03
CA LEU A 136 -12.12 21.26 20.06
C LEU A 136 -11.01 22.15 20.61
N ARG A 137 -9.87 21.57 20.97
CA ARG A 137 -8.71 22.30 21.54
C ARG A 137 -8.13 23.31 20.56
N GLU A 138 -8.00 22.94 19.29
CA GLU A 138 -7.47 23.81 18.22
C GLU A 138 -8.57 24.68 17.59
N ARG A 139 -9.79 24.67 18.13
CA ARG A 139 -10.94 25.46 17.67
C ARG A 139 -11.26 25.28 16.18
N ILE A 140 -11.13 24.05 15.71
CA ILE A 140 -11.49 23.69 14.33
C ILE A 140 -13.02 23.73 14.20
N ARG A 141 -13.53 24.56 13.29
CA ARG A 141 -14.98 24.69 13.04
C ARG A 141 -15.33 23.98 11.73
N LYS A 142 -16.46 23.28 11.69
CA LYS A 142 -17.00 22.62 10.49
C LYS A 142 -17.24 23.62 9.35
N SER A 143 -17.62 24.86 9.68
CA SER A 143 -17.91 25.93 8.72
C SER A 143 -16.68 26.64 8.14
N ARG A 144 -15.46 26.09 8.33
CA ARG A 144 -14.25 26.69 7.73
C ARG A 144 -14.35 26.67 6.21
N ARG A 145 -13.92 27.76 5.58
CA ARG A 145 -13.84 27.87 4.11
C ARG A 145 -12.92 26.81 3.49
N GLN A 146 -11.85 26.47 4.20
CA GLN A 146 -10.93 25.38 3.84
C GLN A 146 -11.00 24.33 4.95
N PRO A 147 -11.51 23.13 4.68
CA PRO A 147 -11.56 22.06 5.67
C PRO A 147 -10.14 21.62 6.07
N LEU A 148 -9.97 21.25 7.33
CA LEU A 148 -8.77 20.59 7.81
C LEU A 148 -8.62 19.25 7.07
N ILE A 149 -7.41 18.92 6.66
CA ILE A 149 -7.07 17.61 6.07
C ILE A 149 -6.36 16.78 7.14
N LEU A 150 -6.90 15.60 7.44
CA LEU A 150 -6.23 14.60 8.25
C LEU A 150 -5.59 13.58 7.32
N HIS A 151 -4.26 13.58 7.26
CA HIS A 151 -3.47 12.65 6.47
C HIS A 151 -2.97 11.51 7.34
N ALA A 152 -3.08 10.28 6.83
CA ALA A 152 -2.58 9.10 7.52
C ALA A 152 -2.10 8.04 6.54
N ASP A 153 -1.47 7.01 7.06
CA ASP A 153 -1.24 5.78 6.33
C ASP A 153 -2.55 5.02 6.07
N ASN A 154 -2.45 3.84 5.45
CA ASN A 154 -3.60 3.00 5.13
C ASN A 154 -3.98 2.03 6.27
N GLY A 155 -3.67 2.33 7.52
CA GLY A 155 -3.98 1.51 8.69
C GLY A 155 -5.48 1.22 8.87
N ASN A 156 -5.78 0.12 9.54
CA ASN A 156 -7.16 -0.35 9.72
C ASN A 156 -8.02 0.65 10.52
N ALA A 157 -7.46 1.25 11.58
CA ALA A 157 -8.15 2.24 12.40
C ALA A 157 -8.60 3.45 11.58
N MET A 158 -7.78 3.87 10.59
CA MET A 158 -8.06 5.02 9.74
C MET A 158 -9.16 4.77 8.71
N ARG A 159 -9.39 3.51 8.34
CA ARG A 159 -10.41 3.10 7.37
C ARG A 159 -11.75 2.76 8.02
N ALA A 160 -11.81 2.71 9.33
CA ALA A 160 -13.02 2.32 10.04
C ALA A 160 -14.12 3.37 9.86
N ALA A 161 -15.35 2.87 9.65
CA ALA A 161 -16.55 3.72 9.49
C ALA A 161 -16.79 4.66 10.69
N THR A 162 -16.45 4.22 11.89
CA THR A 162 -16.56 5.02 13.11
C THR A 162 -15.74 6.32 13.05
N LEU A 163 -14.49 6.22 12.62
CA LEU A 163 -13.64 7.41 12.44
C LEU A 163 -14.15 8.25 11.26
N GLU A 164 -14.57 7.62 10.16
CA GLU A 164 -15.12 8.30 8.99
C GLU A 164 -16.29 9.20 9.35
N SER A 165 -17.30 8.62 10.00
CA SER A 165 -18.48 9.38 10.46
C SER A 165 -18.09 10.54 11.37
N ARG A 166 -17.12 10.32 12.28
CA ARG A 166 -16.65 11.38 13.17
C ARG A 166 -15.97 12.53 12.43
N LEU A 167 -15.14 12.22 11.44
CA LEU A 167 -14.47 13.24 10.61
C LEU A 167 -15.48 14.05 9.77
N GLU A 168 -16.50 13.40 9.24
CA GLU A 168 -17.59 14.09 8.52
C GLU A 168 -18.38 15.04 9.42
N GLU A 169 -18.70 14.61 10.64
CA GLU A 169 -19.33 15.47 11.66
C GLU A 169 -18.50 16.73 11.94
N LEU A 170 -17.19 16.57 12.06
CA LEU A 170 -16.23 17.64 12.34
C LEU A 170 -15.89 18.51 11.12
N GLY A 171 -16.28 18.09 9.91
CA GLY A 171 -15.91 18.76 8.67
C GLY A 171 -14.42 18.61 8.32
N VAL A 172 -13.81 17.50 8.74
CA VAL A 172 -12.41 17.15 8.46
C VAL A 172 -12.36 16.23 7.25
N ARG A 173 -11.49 16.53 6.29
CA ARG A 173 -11.28 15.69 5.09
C ARG A 173 -10.17 14.67 5.33
N ARG A 174 -10.39 13.45 4.88
CA ARG A 174 -9.37 12.41 4.93
C ARG A 174 -8.45 12.46 3.70
N SER A 175 -7.20 12.14 3.93
CA SER A 175 -6.20 11.86 2.90
C SER A 175 -5.38 10.65 3.31
N PHE A 176 -5.02 9.81 2.34
CA PHE A 176 -4.24 8.59 2.59
C PHE A 176 -2.96 8.58 1.79
N SER A 177 -1.91 8.02 2.38
CA SER A 177 -0.71 7.61 1.67
C SER A 177 -1.04 6.58 0.57
N ARG A 178 -0.20 6.48 -0.45
CA ARG A 178 -0.35 5.43 -1.46
C ARG A 178 -0.14 4.05 -0.83
N SER A 179 -0.96 3.09 -1.23
CA SER A 179 -0.83 1.71 -0.74
C SER A 179 0.56 1.15 -1.06
N ARG A 180 1.25 0.62 -0.05
CA ARG A 180 2.60 0.01 -0.12
C ARG A 180 3.73 1.00 -0.45
N VAL A 181 3.58 2.27 -0.14
CA VAL A 181 4.63 3.28 -0.25
C VAL A 181 4.84 3.90 1.13
N SER A 182 5.89 3.51 1.82
CA SER A 182 6.22 4.01 3.17
C SER A 182 6.60 5.49 3.17
N ASN A 183 7.22 5.98 2.10
CA ASN A 183 7.76 7.35 2.05
C ASN A 183 6.71 8.45 1.80
N ASP A 184 5.42 8.12 1.72
CA ASP A 184 4.36 9.12 1.50
C ASP A 184 3.95 9.85 2.80
N ASN A 185 4.45 9.38 3.96
CA ASN A 185 4.18 9.98 5.26
C ASN A 185 5.47 10.38 6.02
N PRO A 186 6.37 11.20 5.43
CA PRO A 186 7.67 11.53 6.01
C PRO A 186 7.57 12.35 7.30
N TYR A 187 6.40 12.91 7.58
CA TYR A 187 6.20 13.80 8.73
C TYR A 187 5.90 13.05 10.03
N SER A 188 5.46 11.80 9.98
CA SER A 188 5.27 10.95 11.16
C SER A 188 6.55 10.23 11.56
N GLU A 189 7.41 9.88 10.61
CA GLU A 189 8.66 9.16 10.89
C GLU A 189 9.68 10.05 11.61
N SER A 190 9.75 11.33 11.29
CA SER A 190 10.72 12.28 11.85
C SER A 190 10.67 12.43 13.40
N PRO A 191 9.50 12.50 14.07
CA PRO A 191 9.43 12.58 15.53
C PRO A 191 9.85 11.30 16.25
N PHE A 192 9.64 10.13 15.64
CA PHE A 192 9.94 8.84 16.26
C PHE A 192 11.41 8.44 16.20
N HIS A 193 12.22 9.09 15.34
CA HIS A 193 13.66 8.89 15.29
C HIS A 193 14.42 9.66 16.37
N THR A 194 13.76 10.52 17.13
CA THR A 194 14.38 11.42 18.12
C THR A 194 14.09 11.01 19.57
N VAL A 195 13.40 9.90 19.78
CA VAL A 195 13.05 9.38 21.13
C VAL A 195 13.82 8.10 21.42
#